data_4a2447b535b9569bb130c207d395308f
#
_entry.id   4a2447b535b9569bb130c207d395308f
#
_cell.length_a   1.000
_cell.length_b   1.000
_cell.length_c   1.000
_cell.angle_alpha   90.00
_cell.angle_beta   90.00
_cell.angle_gamma   90.00
#
_symmetry.space_group_name_H-M   'P 1'
#
loop_
_entity.id
_entity.type
_entity.pdbx_description
1 polymer ?
#
loop_
_entity_poly.entity_id
_entity_poly.type
_entity_poly.pdbx_seq_one_letter_code
_entity_poly.pdbx_strand_id
1 'polypeptide(L)'
;ACLVLGFVAGLLMESLLWGVSLALLGLLASRTHTQIQIRKRLRQIERQIPEFCDAVAGALRSGATLRSAVAQARDQLSLPIRSEIDRLLNLLRLGLSQEEALSRWADKSGLAAVRDLAFCAGVSSRSGGSLAPLVETIGENLTSQLALQDKADALTSQGRLQAIVMVGIPPALLAMTGLMDPSVWSFFFHTTLGTTLLWTVLTLELIGLFWIRKITQVRRSN
;
A
#
# COMPACT_ATOMS: atom_id res chain seq x y z
N ALA A 1 54.08 16.74 14.19
CA ALA A 1 52.82 17.30 14.71
C ALA A 1 51.77 17.46 13.62
N CYS A 2 52.06 18.00 12.43
CA CYS A 2 51.06 18.19 11.34
C CYS A 2 50.50 16.89 10.77
N LEU A 3 51.29 15.80 10.68
CA LEU A 3 50.80 14.50 10.15
C LEU A 3 49.81 13.80 11.12
N VAL A 4 50.01 13.93 12.42
CA VAL A 4 49.13 13.37 13.44
C VAL A 4 47.79 14.15 13.49
N LEU A 5 47.83 15.48 13.37
CA LEU A 5 46.65 16.33 13.28
C LEU A 5 45.84 16.02 12.00
N GLY A 6 46.49 15.81 10.86
CA GLY A 6 45.81 15.41 9.61
C GLY A 6 45.17 14.04 9.69
N PHE A 7 45.77 13.06 10.34
CA PHE A 7 45.25 11.73 10.52
C PHE A 7 44.03 11.70 11.49
N VAL A 8 44.14 12.46 12.60
CA VAL A 8 43.04 12.62 13.56
C VAL A 8 41.86 13.37 12.94
N ALA A 9 42.10 14.40 12.14
CA ALA A 9 41.06 15.13 11.42
C ALA A 9 40.36 14.24 10.35
N GLY A 10 41.12 13.37 9.67
CA GLY A 10 40.56 12.38 8.74
C GLY A 10 39.65 11.38 9.40
N LEU A 11 40.06 10.81 10.53
CA LEU A 11 39.23 9.87 11.32
C LEU A 11 37.98 10.51 11.88
N LEU A 12 38.07 11.78 12.32
CA LEU A 12 36.88 12.54 12.80
C LEU A 12 35.94 12.89 11.66
N MET A 13 36.43 13.21 10.45
CA MET A 13 35.60 13.43 9.28
C MET A 13 34.91 12.14 8.80
N GLU A 14 35.58 10.98 8.80
CA GLU A 14 34.95 9.71 8.48
C GLU A 14 33.85 9.36 9.49
N SER A 15 34.07 9.52 10.78
CA SER A 15 33.08 9.27 11.81
C SER A 15 31.87 10.22 11.72
N LEU A 16 32.08 11.47 11.34
CA LEU A 16 31.02 12.46 11.09
C LEU A 16 30.18 12.10 9.86
N LEU A 17 30.81 11.69 8.77
CA LEU A 17 30.10 11.26 7.54
C LEU A 17 29.25 10.01 7.80
N TRP A 18 29.76 9.03 8.55
CA TRP A 18 28.97 7.87 8.97
C TRP A 18 27.82 8.25 9.90
N GLY A 19 28.03 9.16 10.84
CA GLY A 19 26.98 9.65 11.73
C GLY A 19 25.87 10.40 10.98
N VAL A 20 26.22 11.27 10.04
CA VAL A 20 25.26 12.01 9.21
C VAL A 20 24.47 11.06 8.28
N SER A 21 25.16 10.08 7.67
CA SER A 21 24.49 9.10 6.79
C SER A 21 23.50 8.20 7.56
N LEU A 22 23.87 7.75 8.76
CA LEU A 22 22.98 6.99 9.64
C LEU A 22 21.78 7.83 10.13
N ALA A 23 21.99 9.10 10.47
CA ALA A 23 20.91 10.01 10.87
C ALA A 23 19.95 10.28 9.70
N LEU A 24 20.47 10.49 8.49
CA LEU A 24 19.67 10.68 7.29
C LEU A 24 18.84 9.42 6.93
N LEU A 25 19.46 8.24 7.02
CA LEU A 25 18.77 6.95 6.85
C LEU A 25 17.68 6.74 7.91
N GLY A 26 17.94 7.09 9.17
CA GLY A 26 16.96 7.03 10.25
C GLY A 26 15.76 7.96 10.03
N LEU A 27 15.99 9.20 9.57
CA LEU A 27 14.94 10.16 9.22
C LEU A 27 14.11 9.70 8.02
N LEU A 28 14.75 9.15 7.00
CA LEU A 28 14.05 8.58 5.84
C LEU A 28 13.22 7.35 6.23
N ALA A 29 13.79 6.46 7.05
CA ALA A 29 13.08 5.27 7.55
C ALA A 29 11.87 5.63 8.42
N SER A 30 11.96 6.66 9.27
CA SER A 30 10.85 7.09 10.12
C SER A 30 9.70 7.69 9.30
N ARG A 31 10.01 8.49 8.28
CA ARG A 31 8.99 9.07 7.38
C ARG A 31 8.28 8.00 6.54
N THR A 32 9.03 7.03 6.03
CA THR A 32 8.44 5.93 5.25
C THR A 32 7.57 5.03 6.11
N HIS A 33 7.97 4.75 7.36
CA HIS A 33 7.19 3.93 8.29
C HIS A 33 5.84 4.56 8.63
N THR A 34 5.81 5.86 8.91
CA THR A 34 4.57 6.59 9.23
C THR A 34 3.61 6.63 8.03
N GLN A 35 4.15 6.87 6.82
CA GLN A 35 3.34 6.86 5.61
C GLN A 35 2.75 5.48 5.29
N ILE A 36 3.51 4.41 5.55
CA ILE A 36 3.02 3.04 5.36
C ILE A 36 1.85 2.74 6.31
N GLN A 37 1.93 3.16 7.56
CA GLN A 37 0.84 2.97 8.53
C GLN A 37 -0.43 3.73 8.13
N ILE A 38 -0.30 4.98 7.71
CA ILE A 38 -1.43 5.80 7.24
C ILE A 38 -2.10 5.13 6.03
N ARG A 39 -1.30 4.70 5.04
CA ARG A 39 -1.83 4.01 3.84
C ARG A 39 -2.50 2.68 4.19
N LYS A 40 -1.96 1.91 5.13
CA LYS A 40 -2.59 0.67 5.60
C LYS A 40 -3.94 0.95 6.25
N ARG A 41 -4.02 1.97 7.12
CA ARG A 41 -5.26 2.37 7.77
C ARG A 41 -6.31 2.83 6.74
N LEU A 42 -5.93 3.65 5.76
CA LEU A 42 -6.84 4.10 4.71
C LEU A 42 -7.37 2.93 3.88
N ARG A 43 -6.53 1.98 3.49
CA ARG A 43 -6.97 0.76 2.80
C ARG A 43 -7.91 -0.09 3.63
N GLN A 44 -7.72 -0.17 4.94
CA GLN A 44 -8.64 -0.87 5.83
C GLN A 44 -10.01 -0.17 5.88
N ILE A 45 -10.03 1.17 5.94
CA ILE A 45 -11.27 1.95 5.87
C ILE A 45 -11.96 1.72 4.53
N GLU A 46 -11.24 1.82 3.41
CA GLU A 46 -11.77 1.61 2.06
C GLU A 46 -12.45 0.24 1.91
N ARG A 47 -11.86 -0.82 2.44
CA ARG A 47 -12.42 -2.17 2.46
C ARG A 47 -13.67 -2.32 3.33
N GLN A 48 -13.89 -1.42 4.27
CA GLN A 48 -15.06 -1.42 5.15
C GLN A 48 -16.19 -0.50 4.64
N ILE A 49 -15.94 0.34 3.61
CA ILE A 49 -16.97 1.23 3.04
C ILE A 49 -18.16 0.44 2.44
N PRO A 50 -17.98 -0.69 1.72
CA PRO A 50 -19.13 -1.45 1.23
C PRO A 50 -20.09 -1.86 2.35
N GLU A 51 -19.59 -2.42 3.43
CA GLU A 51 -20.37 -2.80 4.60
C GLU A 51 -21.12 -1.59 5.21
N PHE A 52 -20.46 -0.44 5.26
CA PHE A 52 -21.09 0.82 5.67
C PHE A 52 -22.22 1.23 4.71
N CYS A 53 -21.99 1.15 3.39
CA CYS A 53 -23.00 1.49 2.39
C CYS A 53 -24.23 0.57 2.49
N ASP A 54 -24.04 -0.73 2.65
CA ASP A 54 -25.11 -1.71 2.79
C ASP A 54 -25.97 -1.44 4.03
N ALA A 55 -25.32 -1.19 5.18
CA ALA A 55 -26.02 -0.86 6.42
C ALA A 55 -26.80 0.45 6.30
N VAL A 56 -26.23 1.49 5.71
CA VAL A 56 -26.87 2.80 5.50
C VAL A 56 -28.01 2.67 4.50
N ALA A 57 -27.82 2.00 3.36
CA ALA A 57 -28.84 1.80 2.35
C ALA A 57 -30.05 1.02 2.92
N GLY A 58 -29.79 -0.02 3.72
CA GLY A 58 -30.85 -0.78 4.41
C GLY A 58 -31.69 0.09 5.35
N ALA A 59 -31.03 0.92 6.16
CA ALA A 59 -31.75 1.83 7.06
C ALA A 59 -32.49 2.94 6.31
N LEU A 60 -31.91 3.47 5.21
CA LEU A 60 -32.61 4.46 4.37
C LEU A 60 -33.86 3.87 3.69
N ARG A 61 -33.80 2.61 3.23
CA ARG A 61 -34.98 1.92 2.65
C ARG A 61 -36.11 1.75 3.66
N SER A 62 -35.83 1.59 4.94
CA SER A 62 -36.83 1.55 6.01
C SER A 62 -37.40 2.93 6.37
N GLY A 63 -36.97 4.00 5.68
CA GLY A 63 -37.44 5.37 5.91
C GLY A 63 -36.65 6.16 6.95
N ALA A 64 -35.51 5.65 7.40
CA ALA A 64 -34.66 6.39 8.31
C ALA A 64 -34.04 7.62 7.62
N THR A 65 -33.82 8.69 8.37
CA THR A 65 -33.00 9.82 7.89
C THR A 65 -31.54 9.39 7.75
N LEU A 66 -30.75 10.04 6.88
CA LEU A 66 -29.34 9.72 6.71
C LEU A 66 -28.58 9.73 8.06
N ARG A 67 -28.86 10.70 8.92
CA ARG A 67 -28.24 10.78 10.25
C ARG A 67 -28.57 9.55 11.10
N SER A 68 -29.82 9.10 11.09
CA SER A 68 -30.25 7.89 11.82
C SER A 68 -29.64 6.63 11.20
N ALA A 69 -29.61 6.54 9.87
CA ALA A 69 -29.03 5.43 9.13
C ALA A 69 -27.51 5.28 9.43
N VAL A 70 -26.78 6.39 9.39
CA VAL A 70 -25.34 6.41 9.74
C VAL A 70 -25.10 6.04 11.21
N ALA A 71 -26.01 6.46 12.12
CA ALA A 71 -25.90 6.10 13.54
C ALA A 71 -26.14 4.59 13.76
N GLN A 72 -27.10 3.99 13.07
CA GLN A 72 -27.35 2.54 13.12
C GLN A 72 -26.18 1.74 12.52
N ALA A 73 -25.67 2.16 11.36
CA ALA A 73 -24.53 1.53 10.70
C ALA A 73 -23.27 1.55 11.59
N ARG A 74 -23.04 2.65 12.30
CA ARG A 74 -21.89 2.80 13.22
C ARG A 74 -21.78 1.68 14.25
N ASP A 75 -22.90 1.19 14.76
CA ASP A 75 -22.92 0.18 15.81
C ASP A 75 -22.57 -1.23 15.29
N GLN A 76 -22.71 -1.46 14.01
CA GLN A 76 -22.36 -2.70 13.33
C GLN A 76 -20.88 -2.72 12.85
N LEU A 77 -20.25 -1.56 12.71
CA LEU A 77 -18.92 -1.43 12.13
C LEU A 77 -17.79 -1.53 13.15
N SER A 78 -16.69 -2.12 12.71
CA SER A 78 -15.46 -2.25 13.49
C SER A 78 -14.48 -1.10 13.24
N LEU A 79 -13.41 -1.00 14.04
CA LEU A 79 -12.31 -0.07 13.77
C LEU A 79 -11.55 -0.54 12.50
N PRO A 80 -11.02 0.38 11.67
CA PRO A 80 -10.89 1.82 11.90
C PRO A 80 -12.04 2.69 11.39
N ILE A 81 -12.97 2.19 10.54
CA ILE A 81 -14.03 3.01 9.91
C ILE A 81 -14.97 3.63 10.96
N ARG A 82 -15.29 2.90 12.03
CA ARG A 82 -16.15 3.38 13.11
C ARG A 82 -15.69 4.75 13.64
N SER A 83 -14.37 4.98 13.78
CA SER A 83 -13.85 6.26 14.23
C SER A 83 -14.08 7.42 13.24
N GLU A 84 -14.14 7.14 11.96
CA GLU A 84 -14.46 8.13 10.93
C GLU A 84 -15.97 8.42 10.90
N ILE A 85 -16.79 7.38 11.10
CA ILE A 85 -18.25 7.53 11.20
C ILE A 85 -18.64 8.32 12.45
N ASP A 86 -17.96 8.14 13.58
CA ASP A 86 -18.17 8.98 14.79
C ASP A 86 -17.93 10.47 14.48
N ARG A 87 -16.90 10.77 13.69
CA ARG A 87 -16.63 12.15 13.24
C ARG A 87 -17.72 12.67 12.31
N LEU A 88 -18.16 11.88 11.35
CA LEU A 88 -19.26 12.20 10.45
C LEU A 88 -20.54 12.52 11.24
N LEU A 89 -20.89 11.68 12.21
CA LEU A 89 -22.03 11.90 13.09
C LEU A 89 -21.93 13.20 13.89
N ASN A 90 -20.74 13.54 14.37
CA ASN A 90 -20.52 14.80 15.06
C ASN A 90 -20.73 16.00 14.14
N LEU A 91 -20.27 15.96 12.89
CA LEU A 91 -20.51 17.01 11.90
C LEU A 91 -22.01 17.19 11.62
N LEU A 92 -22.75 16.07 11.46
CA LEU A 92 -24.20 16.09 11.28
C LEU A 92 -24.94 16.61 12.53
N ARG A 93 -24.42 16.36 13.75
CA ARG A 93 -24.98 16.90 15.00
C ARG A 93 -24.77 18.40 15.12
N LEU A 94 -23.66 18.91 14.59
CA LEU A 94 -23.36 20.36 14.56
C LEU A 94 -24.20 21.13 13.54
N GLY A 95 -25.09 20.44 12.80
CA GLY A 95 -26.01 21.06 11.87
C GLY A 95 -25.49 21.25 10.45
N LEU A 96 -24.35 20.64 10.10
CA LEU A 96 -23.89 20.64 8.71
C LEU A 96 -24.86 19.86 7.83
N SER A 97 -24.99 20.29 6.57
CA SER A 97 -25.74 19.54 5.57
C SER A 97 -25.13 18.17 5.32
N GLN A 98 -25.92 17.24 4.80
CA GLN A 98 -25.44 15.88 4.47
C GLN A 98 -24.29 15.91 3.47
N GLU A 99 -24.41 16.72 2.43
CA GLU A 99 -23.39 16.93 1.40
C GLU A 99 -22.10 17.49 2.02
N GLU A 100 -22.21 18.53 2.85
CA GLU A 100 -21.06 19.18 3.46
C GLU A 100 -20.34 18.29 4.47
N ALA A 101 -21.06 17.54 5.28
CA ALA A 101 -20.48 16.61 6.25
C ALA A 101 -19.71 15.47 5.55
N LEU A 102 -20.28 14.88 4.49
CA LEU A 102 -19.65 13.84 3.68
C LEU A 102 -18.47 14.40 2.87
N SER A 103 -18.57 15.61 2.32
CA SER A 103 -17.48 16.28 1.61
C SER A 103 -16.27 16.49 2.52
N ARG A 104 -16.47 16.97 3.74
CA ARG A 104 -15.37 17.12 4.72
C ARG A 104 -14.72 15.76 5.08
N TRP A 105 -15.51 14.71 5.14
CA TRP A 105 -14.96 13.37 5.32
C TRP A 105 -14.15 12.93 4.10
N ALA A 106 -14.65 13.16 2.89
CA ALA A 106 -13.96 12.86 1.63
C ALA A 106 -12.62 13.59 1.52
N ASP A 107 -12.59 14.89 1.79
CA ASP A 107 -11.39 15.72 1.74
C ASP A 107 -10.31 15.25 2.72
N LYS A 108 -10.73 14.83 3.91
CA LYS A 108 -9.81 14.34 4.94
C LYS A 108 -9.27 12.94 4.64
N SER A 109 -10.13 12.03 4.15
CA SER A 109 -9.75 10.65 3.87
C SER A 109 -9.06 10.48 2.51
N GLY A 110 -9.37 11.35 1.55
CA GLY A 110 -8.93 11.24 0.16
C GLY A 110 -9.55 10.06 -0.59
N LEU A 111 -10.59 9.41 -0.02
CA LEU A 111 -11.24 8.23 -0.60
C LEU A 111 -12.27 8.64 -1.65
N ALA A 112 -12.13 8.12 -2.88
CA ALA A 112 -13.04 8.41 -3.99
C ALA A 112 -14.48 8.01 -3.66
N ALA A 113 -14.70 6.82 -3.09
CA ALA A 113 -16.02 6.34 -2.72
C ALA A 113 -16.76 7.28 -1.75
N VAL A 114 -16.06 7.92 -0.81
CA VAL A 114 -16.68 8.90 0.11
C VAL A 114 -17.04 10.19 -0.64
N ARG A 115 -16.24 10.57 -1.64
CA ARG A 115 -16.55 11.73 -2.50
C ARG A 115 -17.80 11.46 -3.34
N ASP A 116 -17.94 10.25 -3.87
CA ASP A 116 -19.13 9.85 -4.62
C ASP A 116 -20.38 9.84 -3.71
N LEU A 117 -20.26 9.38 -2.46
CA LEU A 117 -21.33 9.47 -1.45
C LEU A 117 -21.73 10.92 -1.18
N ALA A 118 -20.77 11.85 -1.05
CA ALA A 118 -21.05 13.26 -0.84
C ALA A 118 -21.80 13.86 -2.05
N PHE A 119 -21.35 13.55 -3.26
CA PHE A 119 -22.01 13.99 -4.48
C PHE A 119 -23.44 13.47 -4.59
N CYS A 120 -23.66 12.17 -4.34
CA CYS A 120 -24.99 11.56 -4.35
C CYS A 120 -25.92 12.17 -3.28
N ALA A 121 -25.40 12.46 -2.08
CA ALA A 121 -26.18 13.13 -1.05
C ALA A 121 -26.61 14.55 -1.47
N GLY A 122 -25.71 15.29 -2.13
CA GLY A 122 -26.03 16.60 -2.69
C GLY A 122 -27.07 16.56 -3.79
N VAL A 123 -26.97 15.60 -4.72
CA VAL A 123 -27.96 15.41 -5.78
C VAL A 123 -29.32 15.01 -5.19
N SER A 124 -29.34 14.02 -4.29
CA SER A 124 -30.57 13.55 -3.65
C SER A 124 -31.28 14.67 -2.88
N SER A 125 -30.54 15.52 -2.15
CA SER A 125 -31.12 16.63 -1.39
C SER A 125 -31.75 17.70 -2.29
N ARG A 126 -31.20 17.92 -3.50
CA ARG A 126 -31.72 18.89 -4.47
C ARG A 126 -32.89 18.36 -5.31
N SER A 127 -32.86 17.09 -5.67
CA SER A 127 -33.87 16.46 -6.51
C SER A 127 -35.05 15.87 -5.71
N GLY A 128 -34.92 15.76 -4.39
CA GLY A 128 -35.90 15.07 -3.54
C GLY A 128 -35.95 13.55 -3.74
N GLY A 129 -34.97 13.01 -4.48
CA GLY A 129 -34.89 11.57 -4.76
C GLY A 129 -34.40 10.76 -3.57
N SER A 130 -34.69 9.43 -3.62
CA SER A 130 -34.18 8.51 -2.60
C SER A 130 -32.65 8.36 -2.67
N LEU A 131 -31.97 8.54 -1.55
CA LEU A 131 -30.52 8.34 -1.43
C LEU A 131 -30.16 6.85 -1.36
N ALA A 132 -31.09 5.98 -0.93
CA ALA A 132 -30.81 4.56 -0.70
C ALA A 132 -30.24 3.82 -1.92
N PRO A 133 -30.85 3.88 -3.13
CA PRO A 133 -30.31 3.16 -4.29
C PRO A 133 -28.96 3.70 -4.75
N LEU A 134 -28.66 4.99 -4.53
CA LEU A 134 -27.39 5.59 -4.88
C LEU A 134 -26.26 5.07 -3.98
N VAL A 135 -26.52 5.00 -2.66
CA VAL A 135 -25.57 4.45 -1.68
C VAL A 135 -25.30 2.97 -1.95
N GLU A 136 -26.35 2.20 -2.26
CA GLU A 136 -26.24 0.78 -2.60
C GLU A 136 -25.36 0.56 -3.83
N THR A 137 -25.62 1.29 -4.91
CA THR A 137 -24.82 1.22 -6.14
C THR A 137 -23.34 1.55 -5.89
N ILE A 138 -23.04 2.52 -5.03
CA ILE A 138 -21.64 2.84 -4.66
C ILE A 138 -21.00 1.67 -3.91
N GLY A 139 -21.72 1.06 -2.96
CA GLY A 139 -21.27 -0.11 -2.22
C GLY A 139 -20.95 -1.30 -3.13
N GLU A 140 -21.87 -1.64 -4.04
CA GLU A 140 -21.72 -2.73 -5.02
C GLU A 140 -20.54 -2.48 -5.98
N ASN A 141 -20.42 -1.27 -6.52
CA ASN A 141 -19.31 -0.89 -7.39
C ASN A 141 -17.96 -1.02 -6.67
N LEU A 142 -17.88 -0.56 -5.43
CA LEU A 142 -16.65 -0.65 -4.65
C LEU A 142 -16.31 -2.10 -4.30
N THR A 143 -17.31 -2.92 -3.96
CA THR A 143 -17.14 -4.36 -3.74
C THR A 143 -16.55 -5.03 -4.98
N SER A 144 -17.09 -4.73 -6.15
CA SER A 144 -16.61 -5.26 -7.42
C SER A 144 -15.17 -4.81 -7.73
N GLN A 145 -14.85 -3.55 -7.49
CA GLN A 145 -13.50 -3.01 -7.67
C GLN A 145 -12.50 -3.68 -6.72
N LEU A 146 -12.84 -3.85 -5.44
CA LEU A 146 -12.00 -4.52 -4.46
C LEU A 146 -11.75 -6.00 -4.84
N ALA A 147 -12.79 -6.70 -5.29
CA ALA A 147 -12.66 -8.08 -5.75
C ALA A 147 -11.71 -8.21 -6.97
N LEU A 148 -11.77 -7.27 -7.91
CA LEU A 148 -10.85 -7.23 -9.04
C LEU A 148 -9.41 -6.93 -8.60
N GLN A 149 -9.23 -6.02 -7.65
CA GLN A 149 -7.91 -5.72 -7.07
C GLN A 149 -7.33 -6.94 -6.36
N ASP A 150 -8.12 -7.65 -5.55
CA ASP A 150 -7.68 -8.85 -4.85
C ASP A 150 -7.30 -9.98 -5.82
N LYS A 151 -8.05 -10.17 -6.92
CA LYS A 151 -7.67 -11.10 -7.99
C LYS A 151 -6.34 -10.71 -8.67
N ALA A 152 -6.16 -9.43 -8.97
CA ALA A 152 -4.92 -8.94 -9.58
C ALA A 152 -3.72 -9.11 -8.63
N ASP A 153 -3.90 -8.87 -7.33
CA ASP A 153 -2.86 -9.06 -6.31
C ASP A 153 -2.52 -10.56 -6.15
N ALA A 154 -3.51 -11.45 -6.18
CA ALA A 154 -3.29 -12.90 -6.13
C ALA A 154 -2.46 -13.40 -7.31
N LEU A 155 -2.81 -13.01 -8.54
CA LEU A 155 -2.06 -13.37 -9.76
C LEU A 155 -0.63 -12.82 -9.73
N THR A 156 -0.45 -11.58 -9.24
CA THR A 156 0.87 -10.95 -9.10
C THR A 156 1.73 -11.66 -8.05
N SER A 157 1.12 -12.14 -6.97
CA SER A 157 1.82 -12.89 -5.92
C SER A 157 2.33 -14.25 -6.43
N GLN A 158 1.55 -14.93 -7.24
CA GLN A 158 1.97 -16.17 -7.90
C GLN A 158 3.19 -15.94 -8.81
N GLY A 159 3.15 -14.91 -9.64
CA GLY A 159 4.29 -14.55 -10.50
C GLY A 159 5.56 -14.19 -9.72
N ARG A 160 5.42 -13.56 -8.54
CA ARG A 160 6.57 -13.27 -7.67
C ARG A 160 7.21 -14.52 -7.10
N LEU A 161 6.40 -15.49 -6.64
CA LEU A 161 6.93 -16.77 -6.15
C LEU A 161 7.68 -17.51 -7.26
N GLN A 162 7.14 -17.57 -8.47
CA GLN A 162 7.82 -18.17 -9.62
C GLN A 162 9.15 -17.45 -9.92
N ALA A 163 9.17 -16.13 -9.88
CA ALA A 163 10.38 -15.33 -10.09
C ALA A 163 11.45 -15.59 -9.02
N ILE A 164 11.07 -15.66 -7.75
CA ILE A 164 12.00 -15.96 -6.64
C ILE A 164 12.59 -17.36 -6.80
N VAL A 165 11.78 -18.34 -7.15
CA VAL A 165 12.25 -19.72 -7.39
C VAL A 165 13.22 -19.76 -8.58
N MET A 166 12.88 -19.12 -9.71
CA MET A 166 13.75 -19.07 -10.88
C MET A 166 15.10 -18.43 -10.61
N VAL A 167 15.11 -17.32 -9.87
CA VAL A 167 16.35 -16.62 -9.47
C VAL A 167 17.13 -17.41 -8.42
N GLY A 168 16.46 -18.18 -7.57
CA GLY A 168 17.11 -18.99 -6.54
C GLY A 168 17.75 -20.28 -7.04
N ILE A 169 17.31 -20.83 -8.17
CA ILE A 169 17.80 -22.11 -8.69
C ILE A 169 19.28 -22.08 -9.10
N PRO A 170 19.78 -21.13 -9.91
CA PRO A 170 21.18 -21.14 -10.35
C PRO A 170 22.19 -21.07 -9.18
N PRO A 171 22.05 -20.12 -8.21
CA PRO A 171 22.96 -20.09 -7.08
C PRO A 171 22.83 -21.33 -6.16
N ALA A 172 21.63 -21.89 -6.01
CA ALA A 172 21.43 -23.09 -5.23
C ALA A 172 22.13 -24.31 -5.87
N LEU A 173 22.04 -24.46 -7.20
CA LEU A 173 22.74 -25.52 -7.95
C LEU A 173 24.26 -25.33 -7.87
N LEU A 174 24.75 -24.10 -8.01
CA LEU A 174 26.18 -23.80 -7.87
C LEU A 174 26.70 -24.16 -6.49
N ALA A 175 25.94 -23.81 -5.44
CA ALA A 175 26.30 -24.16 -4.07
C ALA A 175 26.30 -25.67 -3.85
N MET A 176 25.26 -26.36 -4.35
CA MET A 176 25.13 -27.81 -4.20
C MET A 176 26.25 -28.57 -4.92
N THR A 177 26.56 -28.21 -6.17
CA THR A 177 27.65 -28.84 -6.94
C THR A 177 29.01 -28.57 -6.32
N GLY A 178 29.23 -27.33 -5.80
CA GLY A 178 30.48 -26.99 -5.12
C GLY A 178 30.68 -27.68 -3.77
N LEU A 179 29.60 -28.11 -3.10
CA LEU A 179 29.66 -28.94 -1.89
C LEU A 179 30.00 -30.40 -2.21
N MET A 180 29.59 -30.92 -3.38
CA MET A 180 29.88 -32.30 -3.81
C MET A 180 31.29 -32.42 -4.39
N ASP A 181 31.75 -31.39 -5.10
CA ASP A 181 33.07 -31.35 -5.72
C ASP A 181 33.72 -29.95 -5.56
N PRO A 182 34.69 -29.82 -4.65
CA PRO A 182 35.41 -28.56 -4.44
C PRO A 182 36.17 -28.06 -5.67
N SER A 183 36.45 -28.90 -6.67
CA SER A 183 37.10 -28.49 -7.91
C SER A 183 36.24 -27.52 -8.74
N VAL A 184 34.92 -27.60 -8.59
CA VAL A 184 33.96 -26.69 -9.25
C VAL A 184 34.20 -25.23 -8.81
N TRP A 185 34.49 -24.98 -7.54
CA TRP A 185 34.82 -23.64 -7.05
C TRP A 185 36.09 -23.10 -7.68
N SER A 186 37.14 -23.95 -7.78
CA SER A 186 38.39 -23.57 -8.42
C SER A 186 38.21 -23.22 -9.90
N PHE A 187 37.35 -23.95 -10.60
CA PHE A 187 37.03 -23.68 -12.01
C PHE A 187 36.33 -22.30 -12.16
N PHE A 188 35.30 -22.03 -11.38
CA PHE A 188 34.54 -20.78 -11.50
C PHE A 188 35.33 -19.53 -11.05
N PHE A 189 36.21 -19.65 -10.07
CA PHE A 189 36.97 -18.49 -9.53
C PHE A 189 38.36 -18.32 -10.08
N HIS A 190 39.00 -19.39 -10.58
CA HIS A 190 40.37 -19.32 -11.04
C HIS A 190 40.58 -19.53 -12.55
N THR A 191 39.52 -19.90 -13.29
CA THR A 191 39.62 -20.06 -14.75
C THR A 191 38.96 -18.87 -15.44
N THR A 192 39.58 -18.32 -16.49
CA THR A 192 39.07 -17.18 -17.27
C THR A 192 37.66 -17.50 -17.87
N LEU A 193 37.43 -18.74 -18.30
CA LEU A 193 36.13 -19.19 -18.79
C LEU A 193 35.08 -19.27 -17.68
N GLY A 194 35.45 -19.76 -16.51
CA GLY A 194 34.55 -19.85 -15.34
C GLY A 194 34.10 -18.47 -14.84
N THR A 195 35.05 -17.54 -14.72
CA THR A 195 34.74 -16.17 -14.28
C THR A 195 33.88 -15.42 -15.29
N THR A 196 34.10 -15.55 -16.59
CA THR A 196 33.24 -14.93 -17.62
C THR A 196 31.84 -15.51 -17.62
N LEU A 197 31.69 -16.83 -17.46
CA LEU A 197 30.37 -17.46 -17.30
C LEU A 197 29.63 -16.97 -16.07
N LEU A 198 30.32 -16.88 -14.93
CA LEU A 198 29.73 -16.42 -13.67
C LEU A 198 29.19 -14.98 -13.78
N TRP A 199 29.99 -14.07 -14.34
CA TRP A 199 29.59 -12.68 -14.57
C TRP A 199 28.45 -12.56 -15.59
N THR A 200 28.42 -13.39 -16.62
CA THR A 200 27.35 -13.42 -17.62
C THR A 200 26.02 -13.86 -17.00
N VAL A 201 26.03 -14.92 -16.19
CA VAL A 201 24.83 -15.40 -15.49
C VAL A 201 24.35 -14.36 -14.50
N LEU A 202 25.24 -13.77 -13.69
CA LEU A 202 24.88 -12.75 -12.71
C LEU A 202 24.26 -11.50 -13.36
N THR A 203 24.82 -11.01 -14.47
CA THR A 203 24.26 -9.87 -15.21
C THR A 203 22.88 -10.20 -15.80
N LEU A 204 22.71 -11.40 -16.38
CA LEU A 204 21.44 -11.84 -16.93
C LEU A 204 20.37 -11.93 -15.83
N GLU A 205 20.74 -12.42 -14.67
CA GLU A 205 19.87 -12.57 -13.50
C GLU A 205 19.44 -11.19 -12.93
N LEU A 206 20.37 -10.25 -12.83
CA LEU A 206 20.07 -8.86 -12.42
C LEU A 206 19.16 -8.15 -13.43
N ILE A 207 19.37 -8.33 -14.72
CA ILE A 207 18.49 -7.80 -15.77
C ILE A 207 17.09 -8.40 -15.64
N GLY A 208 16.97 -9.71 -15.45
CA GLY A 208 15.69 -10.40 -15.23
C GLY A 208 14.94 -9.87 -14.01
N LEU A 209 15.62 -9.72 -12.86
CA LEU A 209 15.07 -9.12 -11.65
C LEU A 209 14.60 -7.68 -11.84
N PHE A 210 15.37 -6.89 -12.57
CA PHE A 210 15.00 -5.51 -12.87
C PHE A 210 13.72 -5.43 -13.71
N TRP A 211 13.61 -6.26 -14.74
CA TRP A 211 12.41 -6.32 -15.60
C TRP A 211 11.17 -6.77 -14.82
N ILE A 212 11.30 -7.82 -13.99
CA ILE A 212 10.20 -8.32 -13.16
C ILE A 212 9.73 -7.22 -12.20
N ARG A 213 10.66 -6.50 -11.53
CA ARG A 213 10.32 -5.38 -10.66
C ARG A 213 9.62 -4.26 -11.41
N LYS A 214 10.08 -3.90 -12.60
CA LYS A 214 9.51 -2.84 -13.42
C LYS A 214 8.07 -3.18 -13.85
N ILE A 215 7.81 -4.41 -14.30
CA ILE A 215 6.48 -4.86 -14.73
C ILE A 215 5.50 -4.90 -13.55
N THR A 216 5.94 -5.34 -12.37
CA THR A 216 5.09 -5.40 -11.18
C THR A 216 4.83 -4.03 -10.53
N GLN A 217 5.69 -3.03 -10.75
CA GLN A 217 5.51 -1.67 -10.22
C GLN A 217 4.57 -0.81 -11.07
N VAL A 218 4.58 -0.93 -12.39
CA VAL A 218 3.76 -0.11 -13.30
C VAL A 218 2.25 -0.30 -13.04
N ARG A 219 1.82 -1.46 -12.54
CA ARG A 219 0.40 -1.72 -12.18
C ARG A 219 -0.07 -1.09 -10.87
N ARG A 220 0.81 -0.50 -10.05
CA ARG A 220 0.44 0.15 -8.78
C ARG A 220 0.19 1.67 -8.89
N SER A 221 0.43 2.27 -10.05
CA SER A 221 0.35 3.73 -10.24
C SER A 221 -0.84 4.20 -11.09
N ASN A 222 -1.75 3.28 -11.44
CA ASN A 222 -3.05 3.63 -12.05
C ASN A 222 -4.19 3.31 -11.02
#